data_12fa02f9dd6862282ec3b5abb13dfb33
#
_entry.id   12fa02f9dd6862282ec3b5abb13dfb33
#
_cell.length_a   1.000
_cell.length_b   1.000
_cell.length_c   1.000
_cell.angle_alpha   90.00
_cell.angle_beta   90.00
_cell.angle_gamma   90.00
#
_symmetry.space_group_name_H-M   'P 1'
#
loop_
_entity.id
_entity.type
_entity.pdbx_description
1 polymer ?
#
loop_
_entity_poly.entity_id
_entity_poly.type
_entity_poly.pdbx_seq_one_letter_code
_entity_poly.pdbx_strand_id
1 'polypeptide(L)'
;MTHDEPRILPPSGVDGHEAEPPAVPAGVTAVFYILMGLSVSSVLPQMSGGRSTALIMSLGSMVIAFFALIFLFYTHSFLIRRRSREFGLYNVLGMGKGNIARVLLWETLLSCGATTLIGLALGILLSKLAEAALLNLLHLQIAYTFTVSIPSLLVTLGLFAAIHALIFLRSLWELHRVSAVALLRSESVG
;
A
#
# COMPACT_ATOMS: atom_id res chain seq x y z
N MET A 1 33.11 18.61 48.12
CA MET A 1 32.69 19.48 46.99
C MET A 1 32.79 18.60 45.74
N THR A 2 31.74 17.86 45.48
CA THR A 2 31.60 16.99 44.31
C THR A 2 30.79 17.74 43.26
N HIS A 3 31.47 18.08 42.16
CA HIS A 3 30.85 18.70 41.01
C HIS A 3 29.91 17.65 40.33
N ASP A 4 28.62 17.79 40.57
CA ASP A 4 27.60 17.14 39.73
C ASP A 4 27.54 17.88 38.39
N GLU A 5 28.27 17.42 37.40
CA GLU A 5 28.03 17.80 36.02
C GLU A 5 26.68 17.25 35.58
N PRO A 6 25.79 18.09 35.05
CA PRO A 6 24.54 17.59 34.44
C PRO A 6 24.93 16.76 33.20
N ARG A 7 24.75 15.46 33.29
CA ARG A 7 24.88 14.51 32.16
C ARG A 7 23.87 14.94 31.10
N ILE A 8 24.31 15.75 30.16
CA ILE A 8 23.55 16.05 28.94
C ILE A 8 23.46 14.73 28.19
N LEU A 9 22.32 14.04 28.36
CA LEU A 9 21.95 12.94 27.48
C LEU A 9 21.87 13.52 26.07
N PRO A 10 22.59 12.92 25.08
CA PRO A 10 22.43 13.36 23.71
C PRO A 10 20.95 13.20 23.36
N PRO A 11 20.35 14.10 22.57
CA PRO A 11 19.00 13.93 22.11
C PRO A 11 18.95 12.60 21.35
N SER A 12 18.32 11.62 21.99
CA SER A 12 18.07 10.32 21.40
C SER A 12 17.22 10.53 20.15
N GLY A 13 17.87 10.34 19.00
CA GLY A 13 17.18 9.94 17.80
C GLY A 13 16.21 10.98 17.22
N VAL A 14 16.75 11.85 16.40
CA VAL A 14 16.01 12.40 15.26
C VAL A 14 15.90 11.27 14.21
N ASP A 15 15.44 10.13 14.65
CA ASP A 15 15.10 8.97 13.80
C ASP A 15 13.60 9.01 13.55
N GLY A 16 13.10 10.14 13.12
CA GLY A 16 11.69 10.42 13.08
C GLY A 16 11.01 10.38 11.73
N HIS A 17 11.65 9.99 10.68
CA HIS A 17 10.98 9.69 9.40
C HIS A 17 10.86 8.17 9.22
N GLU A 18 10.23 7.49 10.18
CA GLU A 18 9.60 6.20 9.86
C GLU A 18 8.33 6.46 9.04
N ALA A 19 8.53 6.90 7.81
CA ALA A 19 7.58 6.62 6.75
C ALA A 19 7.37 5.10 6.79
N GLU A 20 6.13 4.65 6.89
CA GLU A 20 5.79 3.23 6.81
C GLU A 20 6.63 2.60 5.71
N PRO A 21 7.40 1.54 6.01
CA PRO A 21 8.29 0.98 5.00
C PRO A 21 7.43 0.61 3.78
N PRO A 22 7.73 1.10 2.59
CA PRO A 22 6.94 0.83 1.38
C PRO A 22 6.89 -0.68 1.05
N ALA A 23 7.63 -1.47 1.81
CA ALA A 23 7.74 -2.90 1.69
C ALA A 23 6.40 -3.64 1.91
N VAL A 24 5.57 -3.21 2.86
CA VAL A 24 4.35 -3.94 3.20
C VAL A 24 3.26 -3.80 2.12
N PRO A 25 2.85 -2.60 1.70
CA PRO A 25 1.88 -2.47 0.60
C PRO A 25 2.43 -2.99 -0.73
N ALA A 26 3.74 -2.84 -0.99
CA ALA A 26 4.37 -3.43 -2.16
C ALA A 26 4.34 -4.96 -2.13
N GLY A 27 4.61 -5.57 -0.96
CA GLY A 27 4.53 -7.02 -0.77
C GLY A 27 3.13 -7.57 -1.01
N VAL A 28 2.10 -6.93 -0.49
CA VAL A 28 0.70 -7.33 -0.72
C VAL A 28 0.32 -7.24 -2.19
N THR A 29 0.74 -6.16 -2.89
CA THR A 29 0.53 -6.00 -4.33
C THR A 29 1.23 -7.11 -5.12
N ALA A 30 2.48 -7.43 -4.76
CA ALA A 30 3.25 -8.49 -5.41
C ALA A 30 2.58 -9.86 -5.24
N VAL A 31 2.17 -10.23 -4.03
CA VAL A 31 1.51 -11.52 -3.76
C VAL A 31 0.18 -11.62 -4.52
N PHE A 32 -0.61 -10.56 -4.55
CA PHE A 32 -1.85 -10.54 -5.33
C PHE A 32 -1.58 -10.77 -6.81
N TYR A 33 -0.60 -10.06 -7.39
CA TYR A 33 -0.24 -10.22 -8.79
C TYR A 33 0.27 -11.63 -9.10
N ILE A 34 1.08 -12.24 -8.21
CA ILE A 34 1.59 -13.60 -8.39
C ILE A 34 0.42 -14.59 -8.48
N LEU A 35 -0.51 -14.56 -7.55
CA LEU A 35 -1.66 -15.45 -7.52
C LEU A 35 -2.55 -15.26 -8.75
N MET A 36 -2.85 -14.00 -9.08
CA MET A 36 -3.67 -13.67 -10.25
C MET A 36 -2.96 -14.01 -11.56
N GLY A 37 -1.66 -13.73 -11.66
CA GLY A 37 -0.84 -14.04 -12.82
C GLY A 37 -0.75 -15.54 -13.08
N LEU A 38 -0.51 -16.32 -12.03
CA LEU A 38 -0.47 -17.79 -12.13
C LEU A 38 -1.85 -18.37 -12.46
N SER A 39 -2.94 -17.83 -11.90
CA SER A 39 -4.31 -18.35 -12.18
C SER A 39 -4.69 -18.25 -13.67
N VAL A 40 -4.13 -17.26 -14.38
CA VAL A 40 -4.39 -17.02 -15.82
C VAL A 40 -3.23 -17.52 -16.70
N SER A 41 -2.22 -18.17 -16.09
CA SER A 41 -1.05 -18.64 -16.86
C SER A 41 -1.41 -19.76 -17.83
N SER A 42 -0.73 -19.79 -18.97
CA SER A 42 -0.92 -20.81 -20.00
C SER A 42 -0.32 -22.19 -19.61
N VAL A 43 0.43 -22.25 -18.53
CA VAL A 43 1.07 -23.47 -18.04
C VAL A 43 0.07 -24.37 -17.30
N LEU A 44 -0.78 -23.77 -16.46
CA LEU A 44 -1.74 -24.50 -15.63
C LEU A 44 -2.72 -25.40 -16.43
N PRO A 45 -3.33 -24.96 -17.55
CA PRO A 45 -4.23 -25.82 -18.32
C PRO A 45 -3.60 -27.07 -18.90
N GLN A 46 -2.28 -27.09 -19.02
CA GLN A 46 -1.52 -28.26 -19.59
C GLN A 46 -1.22 -29.32 -18.54
N MET A 47 -1.54 -29.06 -17.28
CA MET A 47 -1.31 -29.96 -16.16
C MET A 47 -2.59 -30.76 -15.83
N SER A 48 -2.44 -32.02 -15.41
CA SER A 48 -3.52 -32.77 -14.78
C SER A 48 -4.01 -32.01 -13.53
N GLY A 49 -5.29 -31.61 -13.50
CA GLY A 49 -5.84 -30.80 -12.41
C GLY A 49 -5.54 -29.30 -12.47
N GLY A 50 -4.91 -28.82 -13.53
CA GLY A 50 -4.52 -27.41 -13.68
C GLY A 50 -5.70 -26.44 -13.61
N ARG A 51 -6.90 -26.85 -14.08
CA ARG A 51 -8.12 -26.06 -13.96
C ARG A 51 -8.54 -25.85 -12.49
N SER A 52 -8.46 -26.89 -11.68
CA SER A 52 -8.75 -26.81 -10.24
C SER A 52 -7.72 -25.94 -9.52
N THR A 53 -6.46 -26.07 -9.87
CA THR A 53 -5.38 -25.23 -9.34
C THR A 53 -5.58 -23.75 -9.70
N ALA A 54 -5.96 -23.43 -10.94
CA ALA A 54 -6.26 -22.07 -11.37
C ALA A 54 -7.44 -21.47 -10.58
N LEU A 55 -8.49 -22.25 -10.33
CA LEU A 55 -9.63 -21.82 -9.51
C LEU A 55 -9.21 -21.54 -8.06
N ILE A 56 -8.41 -22.42 -7.46
CA ILE A 56 -7.90 -22.22 -6.09
C ILE A 56 -7.04 -20.95 -6.01
N MET A 57 -6.16 -20.71 -6.97
CA MET A 57 -5.34 -19.51 -7.02
C MET A 57 -6.17 -18.25 -7.23
N SER A 58 -7.21 -18.32 -8.06
CA SER A 58 -8.16 -17.21 -8.25
C SER A 58 -8.93 -16.90 -6.97
N LEU A 59 -9.42 -17.92 -6.27
CA LEU A 59 -10.04 -17.75 -4.95
C LEU A 59 -9.05 -17.17 -3.93
N GLY A 60 -7.82 -17.66 -3.92
CA GLY A 60 -6.74 -17.12 -3.09
C GLY A 60 -6.48 -15.62 -3.36
N SER A 61 -6.45 -15.23 -4.63
CA SER A 61 -6.27 -13.82 -4.99
C SER A 61 -7.43 -12.95 -4.50
N MET A 62 -8.67 -13.45 -4.54
CA MET A 62 -9.85 -12.74 -4.00
C MET A 62 -9.75 -12.54 -2.48
N VAL A 63 -9.30 -13.56 -1.74
CA VAL A 63 -9.06 -13.48 -0.30
C VAL A 63 -7.98 -12.45 -0.01
N ILE A 64 -6.86 -12.48 -0.74
CA ILE A 64 -5.78 -11.48 -0.58
C ILE A 64 -6.27 -10.07 -0.90
N ALA A 65 -7.11 -9.88 -1.93
CA ALA A 65 -7.71 -8.58 -2.24
C ALA A 65 -8.53 -8.03 -1.07
N PHE A 66 -9.33 -8.89 -0.43
CA PHE A 66 -10.15 -8.51 0.72
C PHE A 66 -9.27 -8.12 1.92
N PHE A 67 -8.25 -8.92 2.24
CA PHE A 67 -7.31 -8.59 3.31
C PHE A 67 -6.49 -7.33 2.99
N ALA A 68 -6.06 -7.16 1.74
CA ALA A 68 -5.37 -5.96 1.28
C ALA A 68 -6.19 -4.69 1.54
N LEU A 69 -7.48 -4.73 1.20
CA LEU A 69 -8.39 -3.61 1.42
C LEU A 69 -8.46 -3.26 2.91
N ILE A 70 -8.72 -4.25 3.78
CA ILE A 70 -8.82 -4.02 5.23
C ILE A 70 -7.50 -3.52 5.79
N PHE A 71 -6.40 -4.19 5.45
CA PHE A 71 -5.08 -3.90 5.98
C PHE A 71 -4.58 -2.51 5.56
N LEU A 72 -4.60 -2.20 4.27
CA LEU A 72 -4.16 -0.90 3.76
C LEU A 72 -5.03 0.24 4.31
N PHE A 73 -6.34 0.00 4.42
CA PHE A 73 -7.26 0.98 4.97
C PHE A 73 -6.99 1.24 6.46
N TYR A 74 -6.73 0.19 7.25
CA TYR A 74 -6.39 0.30 8.66
C TYR A 74 -5.06 1.02 8.87
N THR A 75 -4.03 0.61 8.14
CA THR A 75 -2.68 1.17 8.25
C THR A 75 -2.66 2.64 7.87
N HIS A 76 -3.31 3.01 6.77
CA HIS A 76 -3.40 4.40 6.36
C HIS A 76 -4.20 5.26 7.36
N SER A 77 -5.28 4.73 7.92
CA SER A 77 -6.05 5.43 8.96
C SER A 77 -5.23 5.69 10.22
N PHE A 78 -4.37 4.75 10.58
CA PHE A 78 -3.45 4.90 11.71
C PHE A 78 -2.39 5.98 11.42
N LEU A 79 -1.83 6.00 10.22
CA LEU A 79 -0.81 6.96 9.80
C LEU A 79 -1.34 8.40 9.81
N ILE A 80 -2.55 8.63 9.30
CA ILE A 80 -3.19 9.95 9.32
C ILE A 80 -3.40 10.44 10.75
N ARG A 81 -3.85 9.59 11.67
CA ARG A 81 -4.03 9.99 13.08
C ARG A 81 -2.72 10.38 13.74
N ARG A 82 -1.62 9.75 13.40
CA ARG A 82 -0.29 10.08 13.90
C ARG A 82 0.17 11.45 13.38
N ARG A 83 -0.09 11.75 12.11
CA ARG A 83 0.21 13.05 11.46
C ARG A 83 -0.76 14.19 11.81
N SER A 84 -1.90 13.89 12.40
CA SER A 84 -2.89 14.94 12.76
C SER A 84 -2.33 16.02 13.70
N ARG A 85 -1.33 15.68 14.51
CA ARG A 85 -0.62 16.63 15.38
C ARG A 85 0.24 17.61 14.58
N GLU A 86 0.88 17.18 13.51
CA GLU A 86 1.67 18.02 12.60
C GLU A 86 0.76 18.98 11.84
N PHE A 87 -0.41 18.52 11.39
CA PHE A 87 -1.42 19.37 10.74
C PHE A 87 -1.98 20.45 11.67
N GLY A 88 -2.13 20.14 12.95
CA GLY A 88 -2.48 21.13 13.98
C GLY A 88 -1.44 22.25 14.06
N LEU A 89 -0.16 21.91 14.02
CA LEU A 89 0.95 22.86 14.07
C LEU A 89 0.98 23.78 12.84
N TYR A 90 0.81 23.20 11.63
CA TYR A 90 0.75 23.98 10.38
C TYR A 90 -0.44 24.94 10.33
N ASN A 91 -1.56 24.56 10.94
CA ASN A 91 -2.74 25.43 11.04
C ASN A 91 -2.49 26.62 11.96
N VAL A 92 -1.74 26.43 13.07
CA VAL A 92 -1.32 27.51 13.98
C VAL A 92 -0.33 28.46 13.31
N LEU A 93 0.53 27.98 12.41
CA LEU A 93 1.45 28.78 11.61
C LEU A 93 0.78 29.55 10.46
N GLY A 94 -0.55 29.49 10.34
CA GLY A 94 -1.32 30.28 9.37
C GLY A 94 -1.39 29.68 7.98
N MET A 95 -0.99 28.43 7.78
CA MET A 95 -1.16 27.73 6.49
C MET A 95 -2.63 27.43 6.22
N GLY A 96 -3.15 27.94 5.11
CA GLY A 96 -4.53 27.66 4.68
C GLY A 96 -4.78 26.18 4.47
N LYS A 97 -5.92 25.68 4.99
CA LYS A 97 -6.33 24.24 4.94
C LYS A 97 -6.27 23.62 3.54
N GLY A 98 -6.54 24.40 2.49
CA GLY A 98 -6.48 23.94 1.11
C GLY A 98 -5.05 23.62 0.64
N ASN A 99 -4.05 24.34 1.12
CA ASN A 99 -2.66 24.08 0.77
C ASN A 99 -2.14 22.83 1.47
N ILE A 100 -2.50 22.61 2.73
CA ILE A 100 -2.17 21.39 3.48
C ILE A 100 -2.81 20.17 2.81
N ALA A 101 -4.07 20.25 2.41
CA ALA A 101 -4.77 19.18 1.70
C ALA A 101 -4.09 18.84 0.37
N ARG A 102 -3.63 19.84 -0.38
CA ARG A 102 -2.95 19.64 -1.68
C ARG A 102 -1.59 18.95 -1.51
N VAL A 103 -0.80 19.35 -0.52
CA VAL A 103 0.49 18.71 -0.23
C VAL A 103 0.29 17.26 0.19
N LEU A 104 -0.67 17.00 1.10
CA LEU A 104 -1.01 15.66 1.54
C LEU A 104 -1.47 14.78 0.37
N LEU A 105 -2.24 15.34 -0.56
CA LEU A 105 -2.71 14.65 -1.76
C LEU A 105 -1.55 14.20 -2.64
N TRP A 106 -0.63 15.10 -2.95
CA TRP A 106 0.52 14.76 -3.78
C TRP A 106 1.43 13.74 -3.10
N GLU A 107 1.69 13.88 -1.81
CA GLU A 107 2.50 12.94 -1.04
C GLU A 107 1.87 11.55 -1.03
N THR A 108 0.57 11.46 -0.74
CA THR A 108 -0.16 10.18 -0.76
C THR A 108 -0.17 9.56 -2.15
N LEU A 109 -0.42 10.34 -3.19
CA LEU A 109 -0.47 9.86 -4.57
C LEU A 109 0.90 9.31 -5.02
N LEU A 110 1.98 10.03 -4.72
CA LEU A 110 3.34 9.60 -5.05
C LEU A 110 3.73 8.34 -4.29
N SER A 111 3.47 8.30 -2.98
CA SER A 111 3.78 7.14 -2.14
C SER A 111 3.01 5.91 -2.58
N CYS A 112 1.69 6.04 -2.78
CA CYS A 112 0.83 4.95 -3.25
C CYS A 112 1.22 4.48 -4.66
N GLY A 113 1.51 5.42 -5.56
CA GLY A 113 1.98 5.10 -6.91
C GLY A 113 3.29 4.34 -6.90
N ALA A 114 4.27 4.83 -6.15
CA ALA A 114 5.58 4.20 -6.04
C ALA A 114 5.49 2.78 -5.44
N THR A 115 4.74 2.60 -4.35
CA THR A 115 4.56 1.28 -3.70
C THR A 115 3.85 0.28 -4.60
N THR A 116 2.82 0.72 -5.35
CA THR A 116 2.11 -0.14 -6.30
C THR A 116 3.01 -0.52 -7.48
N LEU A 117 3.80 0.40 -8.01
CA LEU A 117 4.75 0.12 -9.10
C LEU A 117 5.85 -0.84 -8.67
N ILE A 118 6.44 -0.64 -7.48
CA ILE A 118 7.45 -1.54 -6.93
C ILE A 118 6.85 -2.92 -6.69
N GLY A 119 5.67 -2.99 -6.07
CA GLY A 119 4.97 -4.24 -5.83
C GLY A 119 4.63 -4.98 -7.11
N LEU A 120 4.20 -4.28 -8.15
CA LEU A 120 3.90 -4.84 -9.45
C LEU A 120 5.16 -5.37 -10.15
N ALA A 121 6.26 -4.61 -10.13
CA ALA A 121 7.54 -5.04 -10.70
C ALA A 121 8.06 -6.32 -10.02
N LEU A 122 8.04 -6.36 -8.69
CA LEU A 122 8.39 -7.55 -7.91
C LEU A 122 7.42 -8.70 -8.18
N GLY A 123 6.12 -8.42 -8.27
CA GLY A 123 5.09 -9.41 -8.57
C GLY A 123 5.27 -10.06 -9.93
N ILE A 124 5.57 -9.27 -10.97
CA ILE A 124 5.86 -9.78 -12.32
C ILE A 124 7.11 -10.66 -12.28
N LEU A 125 8.19 -10.20 -11.67
CA LEU A 125 9.45 -10.93 -11.59
C LEU A 125 9.26 -12.27 -10.87
N LEU A 126 8.66 -12.26 -9.69
CA LEU A 126 8.44 -13.46 -8.88
C LEU A 126 7.41 -14.41 -9.51
N SER A 127 6.36 -13.88 -10.16
CA SER A 127 5.40 -14.71 -10.91
C SER A 127 6.08 -15.48 -12.05
N LYS A 128 6.99 -14.82 -12.77
CA LYS A 128 7.75 -15.47 -13.86
C LYS A 128 8.77 -16.46 -13.33
N LEU A 129 9.38 -16.17 -12.21
CA LEU A 129 10.26 -17.12 -11.53
C LEU A 129 9.50 -18.37 -11.07
N ALA A 130 8.30 -18.19 -10.50
CA ALA A 130 7.44 -19.29 -10.08
C ALA A 130 6.97 -20.14 -11.27
N GLU A 131 6.60 -19.51 -12.39
CA GLU A 131 6.21 -20.18 -13.62
C GLU A 131 7.37 -21.00 -14.20
N ALA A 132 8.58 -20.45 -14.24
CA ALA A 132 9.78 -21.14 -14.66
C ALA A 132 10.14 -22.32 -13.75
N ALA A 133 10.01 -22.12 -12.42
CA ALA A 133 10.22 -23.20 -11.45
C ALA A 133 9.22 -24.33 -11.61
N LEU A 134 7.94 -24.04 -11.85
CA LEU A 134 6.90 -25.03 -12.15
C LEU A 134 7.23 -25.86 -13.40
N LEU A 135 7.62 -25.20 -14.49
CA LEU A 135 8.00 -25.88 -15.73
C LEU A 135 9.18 -26.82 -15.52
N ASN A 136 10.19 -26.38 -14.79
CA ASN A 136 11.38 -27.17 -14.49
C ASN A 136 11.04 -28.37 -13.58
N LEU A 137 10.23 -28.16 -12.54
CA LEU A 137 9.84 -29.20 -11.59
C LEU A 137 9.02 -30.32 -12.24
N LEU A 138 8.18 -29.95 -13.21
CA LEU A 138 7.27 -30.86 -13.90
C LEU A 138 7.88 -31.46 -15.16
N HIS A 139 9.14 -31.13 -15.48
CA HIS A 139 9.85 -31.60 -16.67
C HIS A 139 9.05 -31.37 -17.97
N LEU A 140 8.22 -30.30 -17.99
CA LEU A 140 7.46 -29.97 -19.19
C LEU A 140 8.39 -29.31 -20.21
N GLN A 141 8.55 -29.94 -21.36
CA GLN A 141 9.32 -29.39 -22.50
C GLN A 141 8.52 -28.34 -23.28
N ILE A 142 8.02 -27.34 -22.57
CA ILE A 142 7.29 -26.21 -23.16
C ILE A 142 8.28 -25.08 -23.34
N ALA A 143 8.32 -24.47 -24.52
CA ALA A 143 9.14 -23.31 -24.77
C ALA A 143 8.68 -22.17 -23.81
N TYR A 144 9.56 -21.81 -22.89
CA TYR A 144 9.29 -20.69 -21.96
C TYR A 144 9.23 -19.38 -22.74
N THR A 145 8.05 -18.82 -22.85
CA THR A 145 7.86 -17.49 -23.44
C THR A 145 7.57 -16.50 -22.34
N PHE A 146 8.43 -15.49 -22.19
CA PHE A 146 8.21 -14.41 -21.25
C PHE A 146 7.06 -13.52 -21.72
N THR A 147 5.85 -13.86 -21.32
CA THR A 147 4.64 -13.08 -21.62
C THR A 147 4.07 -12.53 -20.33
N VAL A 148 3.90 -11.21 -20.27
CA VAL A 148 3.19 -10.57 -19.17
C VAL A 148 1.70 -10.65 -19.43
N SER A 149 0.93 -11.18 -18.48
CA SER A 149 -0.52 -11.24 -18.58
C SER A 149 -1.12 -9.84 -18.42
N ILE A 150 -1.48 -9.20 -19.54
CA ILE A 150 -2.12 -7.88 -19.53
C ILE A 150 -3.42 -7.87 -18.70
N PRO A 151 -4.31 -8.88 -18.77
CA PRO A 151 -5.49 -8.93 -17.90
C PRO A 151 -5.15 -8.91 -16.41
N SER A 152 -4.15 -9.69 -15.97
CA SER A 152 -3.73 -9.71 -14.57
C SER A 152 -3.13 -8.37 -14.13
N LEU A 153 -2.38 -7.72 -15.02
CA LEU A 153 -1.82 -6.39 -14.80
C LEU A 153 -2.93 -5.35 -14.60
N LEU A 154 -3.91 -5.32 -15.49
CA LEU A 154 -5.02 -4.37 -15.43
C LEU A 154 -5.90 -4.59 -14.19
N VAL A 155 -6.19 -5.84 -13.84
CA VAL A 155 -6.95 -6.18 -12.63
C VAL A 155 -6.21 -5.75 -11.38
N THR A 156 -4.91 -6.00 -11.30
CA THR A 156 -4.07 -5.58 -10.16
C THR A 156 -4.04 -4.06 -10.04
N LEU A 157 -3.73 -3.34 -11.13
CA LEU A 157 -3.71 -1.88 -11.14
C LEU A 157 -5.08 -1.30 -10.76
N GLY A 158 -6.16 -1.82 -11.34
CA GLY A 158 -7.53 -1.37 -11.07
C GLY A 158 -7.93 -1.58 -9.62
N LEU A 159 -7.63 -2.75 -9.05
CA LEU A 159 -7.92 -3.06 -7.65
C LEU A 159 -7.16 -2.12 -6.70
N PHE A 160 -5.85 -2.00 -6.87
CA PHE A 160 -5.05 -1.16 -5.97
C PHE A 160 -5.34 0.32 -6.16
N ALA A 161 -5.61 0.78 -7.39
CA ALA A 161 -6.07 2.14 -7.63
C ALA A 161 -7.42 2.42 -6.93
N ALA A 162 -8.35 1.48 -6.96
CA ALA A 162 -9.64 1.60 -6.25
C ALA A 162 -9.44 1.66 -4.72
N ILE A 163 -8.58 0.79 -4.15
CA ILE A 163 -8.25 0.80 -2.72
C ILE A 163 -7.65 2.15 -2.33
N HIS A 164 -6.67 2.65 -3.07
CA HIS A 164 -6.04 3.94 -2.80
C HIS A 164 -7.01 5.12 -2.97
N ALA A 165 -7.91 5.06 -3.96
CA ALA A 165 -8.96 6.07 -4.13
C ALA A 165 -9.92 6.10 -2.93
N LEU A 166 -10.32 4.95 -2.40
CA LEU A 166 -11.16 4.86 -1.20
C LEU A 166 -10.44 5.42 0.04
N ILE A 167 -9.17 5.08 0.21
CA ILE A 167 -8.31 5.60 1.30
C ILE A 167 -8.23 7.13 1.19
N PHE A 168 -7.98 7.65 0.00
CA PHE A 168 -7.90 9.08 -0.26
C PHE A 168 -9.21 9.80 0.03
N LEU A 169 -10.33 9.26 -0.44
CA LEU A 169 -11.67 9.84 -0.20
C LEU A 169 -11.97 9.93 1.31
N ARG A 170 -11.63 8.89 2.07
CA ARG A 170 -11.75 8.92 3.52
C ARG A 170 -10.87 9.99 4.17
N SER A 171 -9.62 10.14 3.71
CA SER A 171 -8.69 11.15 4.22
C SER A 171 -9.24 12.56 4.04
N LEU A 172 -9.81 12.85 2.87
CA LEU A 172 -10.48 14.13 2.61
C LEU A 172 -11.68 14.33 3.55
N TRP A 173 -12.48 13.30 3.74
CA TRP A 173 -13.64 13.39 4.62
C TRP A 173 -13.26 13.64 6.08
N GLU A 174 -12.21 13.00 6.58
CA GLU A 174 -11.68 13.18 7.94
C GLU A 174 -11.13 14.62 8.12
N LEU A 175 -10.41 15.14 7.12
CA LEU A 175 -9.91 16.51 7.12
C LEU A 175 -11.05 17.55 7.18
N HIS A 176 -12.15 17.32 6.44
CA HIS A 176 -13.32 18.18 6.50
C HIS A 176 -14.03 18.13 7.86
N ARG A 177 -14.15 16.96 8.48
CA ARG A 177 -14.79 16.79 9.80
C ARG A 177 -14.02 17.50 10.92
N VAL A 178 -12.71 17.38 10.97
CA VAL A 178 -11.86 18.06 11.98
C VAL A 178 -12.02 19.57 11.86
N SER A 179 -12.20 20.08 10.67
CA SER A 179 -12.47 21.51 10.41
C SER A 179 -13.78 21.99 11.02
N ALA A 180 -14.86 21.20 10.95
CA ALA A 180 -16.17 21.55 11.48
C ALA A 180 -16.19 21.57 13.02
N VAL A 181 -15.54 20.61 13.66
CA VAL A 181 -15.48 20.53 15.13
C VAL A 181 -14.63 21.67 15.72
N ALA A 182 -13.56 22.09 15.06
CA ALA A 182 -12.74 23.22 15.51
C ALA A 182 -13.49 24.54 15.44
N LEU A 183 -14.35 24.73 14.43
CA LEU A 183 -15.21 25.91 14.31
C LEU A 183 -16.28 25.97 15.41
N LEU A 184 -16.92 24.83 15.71
CA LEU A 184 -17.93 24.75 16.77
C LEU A 184 -17.33 24.98 18.17
N ARG A 185 -16.05 24.61 18.36
CA ARG A 185 -15.37 24.85 19.65
C ARG A 185 -14.89 26.27 19.82
N SER A 186 -14.63 27.02 18.76
CA SER A 186 -14.28 28.43 18.81
C SER A 186 -15.48 29.33 19.09
N GLU A 187 -16.71 28.90 18.72
CA GLU A 187 -17.95 29.65 19.05
C GLU A 187 -18.43 29.44 20.48
N SER A 188 -17.96 28.39 21.19
CA SER A 188 -18.37 28.15 22.59
C SER A 188 -17.50 28.84 23.64
N VAL A 189 -16.55 29.69 23.27
CA VAL A 189 -15.64 30.44 24.14
C VAL A 189 -15.86 31.96 24.01
N GLY A 190 -16.97 32.36 23.41
CA GLY A 190 -17.40 33.78 23.37
C GLY A 190 -18.43 34.11 24.44
#